data_ce62d7b113ced11d3b1ea1625c660b1f
#
_entry.id   ce62d7b113ced11d3b1ea1625c660b1f
#
_cell.length_a   1.000
_cell.length_b   1.000
_cell.length_c   1.000
_cell.angle_alpha   90.00
_cell.angle_beta   90.00
_cell.angle_gamma   90.00
#
_symmetry.space_group_name_H-M   'P 1'
#
loop_
_entity.id
_entity.type
_entity.pdbx_description
1 polymer ?
#
loop_
_entity_poly.entity_id
_entity_poly.type
_entity_poly.pdbx_seq_one_letter_code
_entity_poly.pdbx_strand_id
1 'polypeptide(L)'
;FHALFGPSGVGKTTLAKMICGKMNDFHGEIATNAMNRILYTYNLERLPGWSSVREHLELNIPASNKSIVAELIDSFGIEALMASRFAQLSLGQQNRTNLTRYLLQDFDLLIMDESLANVDEITKEKIIQKIKEMFPNRCFLYISHNVVEVAKFCKHILILRSQHKDPQAVTIEGRDYQDGYSSDNKALEQTMLEIVNAA
;
A
#
# COMPACT_ATOMS: atom_id res chain seq x y z
N PHE A 1 -1.57 6.08 -7.72
CA PHE A 1 -1.40 4.77 -7.13
C PHE A 1 -0.53 3.94 -8.07
N HIS A 2 0.69 3.58 -7.64
CA HIS A 2 1.69 2.89 -8.45
C HIS A 2 2.06 1.57 -7.78
N ALA A 3 2.61 0.60 -8.53
CA ALA A 3 3.07 -0.65 -7.95
C ALA A 3 4.56 -0.89 -8.14
N LEU A 4 5.11 -1.65 -7.18
CA LEU A 4 6.38 -2.32 -7.30
C LEU A 4 6.11 -3.83 -7.27
N PHE A 5 6.38 -4.52 -8.37
CA PHE A 5 6.10 -5.93 -8.56
C PHE A 5 7.38 -6.72 -8.92
N GLY A 6 7.33 -8.02 -8.82
CA GLY A 6 8.40 -8.93 -9.21
C GLY A 6 8.51 -10.16 -8.30
N PRO A 7 9.37 -11.12 -8.65
CA PRO A 7 9.53 -12.36 -7.89
C PRO A 7 9.88 -12.15 -6.43
N SER A 8 9.62 -13.16 -5.61
CA SER A 8 10.08 -13.14 -4.21
C SER A 8 11.61 -13.07 -4.15
N GLY A 9 12.14 -12.28 -3.23
CA GLY A 9 13.58 -12.13 -3.05
C GLY A 9 14.28 -11.17 -4.04
N VAL A 10 13.58 -10.60 -5.03
CA VAL A 10 14.18 -9.70 -6.04
C VAL A 10 14.61 -8.33 -5.48
N GLY A 11 14.27 -8.00 -4.22
CA GLY A 11 14.69 -6.77 -3.57
C GLY A 11 13.61 -5.68 -3.44
N LYS A 12 12.31 -5.99 -3.65
CA LYS A 12 11.21 -5.00 -3.52
C LYS A 12 11.21 -4.29 -2.16
N THR A 13 11.18 -5.05 -1.08
CA THR A 13 11.23 -4.52 0.30
C THR A 13 12.52 -3.74 0.58
N THR A 14 13.65 -4.19 0.02
CA THR A 14 14.93 -3.50 0.13
C THR A 14 14.87 -2.13 -0.55
N LEU A 15 14.39 -2.07 -1.78
CA LEU A 15 14.20 -0.81 -2.50
C LEU A 15 13.23 0.13 -1.76
N ALA A 16 12.13 -0.41 -1.23
CA ALA A 16 11.18 0.37 -0.43
C ALA A 16 11.85 1.00 0.80
N LYS A 17 12.70 0.24 1.52
CA LYS A 17 13.46 0.73 2.68
C LYS A 17 14.50 1.77 2.31
N MET A 18 15.13 1.66 1.14
CA MET A 18 16.03 2.68 0.61
C MET A 18 15.27 3.98 0.31
N ILE A 19 14.13 3.90 -0.39
CA ILE A 19 13.30 5.07 -0.73
C ILE A 19 12.83 5.83 0.51
N CYS A 20 12.45 5.12 1.58
CA CYS A 20 12.00 5.77 2.82
C CYS A 20 13.13 6.09 3.80
N GLY A 21 14.40 5.95 3.39
CA GLY A 21 15.57 6.29 4.20
C GLY A 21 15.84 5.35 5.38
N LYS A 22 15.20 4.17 5.42
CA LYS A 22 15.45 3.13 6.45
C LYS A 22 16.69 2.27 6.15
N MET A 23 17.25 2.40 4.96
CA MET A 23 18.47 1.73 4.53
C MET A 23 19.30 2.71 3.70
N ASN A 24 20.51 2.99 4.15
CA ASN A 24 21.41 3.97 3.53
C ASN A 24 22.70 3.34 2.97
N ASP A 25 22.93 2.06 3.21
CA ASP A 25 24.09 1.31 2.71
C ASP A 25 23.76 0.75 1.31
N PHE A 26 23.92 1.61 0.29
CA PHE A 26 23.76 1.25 -1.13
C PHE A 26 24.58 2.17 -2.01
N HIS A 27 24.89 1.73 -3.23
CA HIS A 27 25.55 2.54 -4.24
C HIS A 27 24.52 3.12 -5.21
N GLY A 28 24.65 4.40 -5.55
CA GLY A 28 23.73 5.11 -6.43
C GLY A 28 22.98 6.25 -5.71
N GLU A 29 21.98 6.79 -6.35
CA GLU A 29 21.18 7.90 -5.86
C GLU A 29 19.68 7.59 -6.00
N ILE A 30 18.90 7.98 -4.99
CA ILE A 30 17.44 7.98 -5.03
C ILE A 30 16.97 9.42 -4.92
N ALA A 31 16.47 9.95 -6.04
CA ALA A 31 15.89 11.28 -6.07
C ALA A 31 14.40 11.22 -5.73
N THR A 32 14.01 11.83 -4.63
CA THR A 32 12.61 11.86 -4.16
C THR A 32 11.92 13.21 -4.43
N ASN A 33 12.37 13.96 -5.40
CA ASN A 33 11.97 15.33 -5.78
C ASN A 33 10.64 15.78 -5.16
N ALA A 34 10.69 16.79 -4.28
CA ALA A 34 9.53 17.37 -3.58
C ALA A 34 8.73 16.44 -2.64
N MET A 35 9.11 15.17 -2.45
CA MET A 35 8.50 14.27 -1.46
C MET A 35 9.30 14.34 -0.17
N ASN A 36 8.82 15.11 0.80
CA ASN A 36 9.53 15.33 2.06
C ASN A 36 9.11 14.36 3.16
N ARG A 37 7.88 13.83 3.07
CA ARG A 37 7.30 12.93 4.07
C ARG A 37 6.97 11.59 3.44
N ILE A 38 7.90 10.66 3.53
CA ILE A 38 7.73 9.30 3.01
C ILE A 38 7.45 8.37 4.18
N LEU A 39 6.28 7.76 4.18
CA LEU A 39 5.88 6.76 5.17
C LEU A 39 5.98 5.35 4.59
N TYR A 40 6.26 4.38 5.44
CA TYR A 40 6.40 2.97 5.06
C TYR A 40 5.65 2.09 6.05
N THR A 41 4.61 1.42 5.57
CA THR A 41 3.84 0.41 6.30
C THR A 41 4.07 -0.96 5.68
N TYR A 42 4.07 -2.00 6.50
CA TYR A 42 4.36 -3.36 6.06
C TYR A 42 3.50 -4.39 6.80
N ASN A 43 3.35 -5.55 6.19
CA ASN A 43 2.61 -6.66 6.76
C ASN A 43 3.22 -7.09 8.11
N LEU A 44 2.36 -7.43 9.07
CA LEU A 44 2.75 -7.88 10.42
C LEU A 44 3.55 -6.84 11.23
N GLU A 45 3.38 -5.56 10.93
CA GLU A 45 3.89 -4.50 11.80
C GLU A 45 3.27 -4.62 13.19
N ARG A 46 4.13 -4.75 14.20
CA ARG A 46 3.71 -4.95 15.59
C ARG A 46 3.54 -3.60 16.30
N LEU A 47 2.35 -3.39 16.82
CA LEU A 47 2.07 -2.31 17.78
C LEU A 47 2.05 -2.85 19.21
N PRO A 48 2.21 -1.99 20.24
CA PRO A 48 2.03 -2.37 21.63
C PRO A 48 0.69 -3.07 21.84
N GLY A 49 0.73 -4.36 22.20
CA GLY A 49 -0.45 -5.22 22.25
C GLY A 49 -1.41 -4.91 23.40
N TRP A 50 -0.96 -4.13 24.41
CA TRP A 50 -1.76 -3.72 25.56
C TRP A 50 -2.64 -2.51 25.31
N SER A 51 -2.31 -1.66 24.34
CA SER A 51 -3.09 -0.48 23.96
C SER A 51 -4.29 -0.86 23.11
N SER A 52 -5.36 -0.09 23.25
CA SER A 52 -6.55 -0.21 22.42
C SER A 52 -6.31 0.31 21.00
N VAL A 53 -7.14 -0.13 20.06
CA VAL A 53 -7.14 0.40 18.69
C VAL A 53 -7.34 1.92 18.71
N ARG A 54 -8.25 2.43 19.55
CA ARG A 54 -8.50 3.87 19.72
C ARG A 54 -7.22 4.61 20.08
N GLU A 55 -6.50 4.15 21.11
CA GLU A 55 -5.25 4.80 21.54
C GLU A 55 -4.21 4.83 20.42
N HIS A 56 -4.10 3.75 19.63
CA HIS A 56 -3.16 3.71 18.49
C HIS A 56 -3.53 4.68 17.36
N LEU A 57 -4.82 4.88 17.11
CA LEU A 57 -5.28 5.77 16.04
C LEU A 57 -5.28 7.24 16.46
N GLU A 58 -5.65 7.54 17.71
CA GLU A 58 -5.76 8.94 18.20
C GLU A 58 -4.40 9.57 18.54
N LEU A 59 -3.36 8.76 18.71
CA LEU A 59 -2.00 9.25 18.95
C LEU A 59 -1.48 10.05 17.74
N ASN A 60 -1.25 11.36 17.99
CA ASN A 60 -0.57 12.26 17.06
C ASN A 60 -1.27 12.48 15.69
N ILE A 61 -2.61 12.51 15.68
CA ILE A 61 -3.34 12.90 14.47
C ILE A 61 -3.13 14.39 14.20
N PRO A 62 -2.59 14.80 13.06
CA PRO A 62 -2.52 16.20 12.66
C PRO A 62 -3.90 16.86 12.67
N ALA A 63 -3.98 18.13 13.04
CA ALA A 63 -5.26 18.86 13.10
C ALA A 63 -6.00 18.85 11.74
N SER A 64 -5.26 18.88 10.63
CA SER A 64 -5.76 18.78 9.25
C SER A 64 -6.53 17.49 8.97
N ASN A 65 -6.17 16.39 9.64
CA ASN A 65 -6.68 15.05 9.33
C ASN A 65 -7.79 14.59 10.29
N LYS A 66 -8.16 15.43 11.28
CA LYS A 66 -9.23 15.08 12.24
C LYS A 66 -10.58 14.84 11.57
N SER A 67 -10.89 15.55 10.50
CA SER A 67 -12.16 15.44 9.78
C SER A 67 -12.36 14.11 9.08
N ILE A 68 -11.27 13.42 8.68
CA ILE A 68 -11.33 12.15 7.92
C ILE A 68 -11.30 10.91 8.82
N VAL A 69 -11.11 11.06 10.14
CA VAL A 69 -10.97 9.95 11.08
C VAL A 69 -12.17 9.01 11.06
N ALA A 70 -13.37 9.56 11.21
CA ALA A 70 -14.61 8.78 11.27
C ALA A 70 -14.84 8.01 9.95
N GLU A 71 -14.59 8.66 8.83
CA GLU A 71 -14.75 8.07 7.51
C GLU A 71 -13.75 6.93 7.25
N LEU A 72 -12.50 7.07 7.67
CA LEU A 72 -11.51 6.01 7.57
C LEU A 72 -11.86 4.82 8.48
N ILE A 73 -12.27 5.08 9.72
CA ILE A 73 -12.67 4.04 10.68
C ILE A 73 -13.82 3.19 10.12
N ASP A 74 -14.85 3.84 9.58
CA ASP A 74 -16.01 3.18 8.97
C ASP A 74 -15.62 2.39 7.72
N SER A 75 -14.98 3.05 6.75
CA SER A 75 -14.61 2.46 5.46
C SER A 75 -13.66 1.26 5.59
N PHE A 76 -12.82 1.25 6.63
CA PHE A 76 -11.90 0.15 6.92
C PHE A 76 -12.53 -0.92 7.84
N GLY A 77 -13.78 -0.72 8.27
CA GLY A 77 -14.54 -1.66 9.10
C GLY A 77 -13.85 -1.96 10.43
N ILE A 78 -13.30 -0.93 11.08
CA ILE A 78 -12.60 -1.07 12.37
C ILE A 78 -13.34 -0.41 13.54
N GLU A 79 -14.53 0.17 13.32
CA GLU A 79 -15.30 0.86 14.34
C GLU A 79 -15.61 -0.05 15.54
N ALA A 80 -16.09 -1.26 15.30
CA ALA A 80 -16.38 -2.24 16.34
C ALA A 80 -15.13 -2.72 17.11
N LEU A 81 -13.94 -2.43 16.58
CA LEU A 81 -12.64 -2.86 17.16
C LEU A 81 -12.02 -1.79 18.04
N MET A 82 -12.56 -0.56 18.07
CA MET A 82 -11.94 0.60 18.73
C MET A 82 -11.62 0.39 20.21
N ALA A 83 -12.43 -0.38 20.93
CA ALA A 83 -12.21 -0.71 22.35
C ALA A 83 -11.32 -1.96 22.55
N SER A 84 -11.05 -2.73 21.49
CA SER A 84 -10.24 -3.95 21.58
C SER A 84 -8.77 -3.62 21.72
N ARG A 85 -8.02 -4.50 22.44
CA ARG A 85 -6.56 -4.41 22.46
C ARG A 85 -5.98 -4.92 21.15
N PHE A 86 -4.91 -4.29 20.67
CA PHE A 86 -4.28 -4.66 19.40
C PHE A 86 -3.90 -6.15 19.32
N ALA A 87 -3.44 -6.74 20.42
CA ALA A 87 -3.11 -8.16 20.48
C ALA A 87 -4.31 -9.12 20.31
N GLN A 88 -5.54 -8.63 20.43
CA GLN A 88 -6.77 -9.43 20.29
C GLN A 88 -7.28 -9.46 18.84
N LEU A 89 -6.70 -8.64 17.96
CA LEU A 89 -7.12 -8.51 16.57
C LEU A 89 -6.59 -9.67 15.72
N SER A 90 -7.38 -10.09 14.73
CA SER A 90 -6.88 -10.94 13.66
C SER A 90 -5.82 -10.21 12.83
N LEU A 91 -4.99 -10.93 12.07
CA LEU A 91 -3.94 -10.32 11.23
C LEU A 91 -4.51 -9.32 10.22
N GLY A 92 -5.64 -9.62 9.60
CA GLY A 92 -6.30 -8.68 8.69
C GLY A 92 -6.83 -7.43 9.41
N GLN A 93 -7.34 -7.56 10.64
CA GLN A 93 -7.75 -6.42 11.45
C GLN A 93 -6.54 -5.57 11.88
N GLN A 94 -5.43 -6.21 12.26
CA GLN A 94 -4.18 -5.51 12.58
C GLN A 94 -3.66 -4.72 11.38
N ASN A 95 -3.63 -5.33 10.20
CA ASN A 95 -3.20 -4.67 8.96
C ASN A 95 -4.08 -3.47 8.61
N ARG A 96 -5.41 -3.60 8.72
CA ARG A 96 -6.35 -2.49 8.49
C ARG A 96 -6.14 -1.36 9.50
N THR A 97 -5.99 -1.68 10.78
CA THR A 97 -5.70 -0.71 11.84
C THR A 97 -4.38 0.03 11.59
N ASN A 98 -3.32 -0.71 11.24
CA ASN A 98 -2.03 -0.11 10.91
C ASN A 98 -2.11 0.83 9.72
N LEU A 99 -2.75 0.39 8.64
CA LEU A 99 -2.89 1.22 7.44
C LEU A 99 -3.68 2.50 7.74
N THR A 100 -4.79 2.40 8.50
CA THR A 100 -5.55 3.58 8.94
C THR A 100 -4.67 4.54 9.73
N ARG A 101 -3.84 4.04 10.66
CA ARG A 101 -2.92 4.87 11.44
C ARG A 101 -1.94 5.66 10.57
N TYR A 102 -1.43 5.06 9.49
CA TYR A 102 -0.55 5.77 8.55
C TYR A 102 -1.31 6.79 7.69
N LEU A 103 -2.51 6.46 7.23
CA LEU A 103 -3.35 7.37 6.44
C LEU A 103 -3.80 8.60 7.23
N LEU A 104 -3.85 8.49 8.56
CA LEU A 104 -4.14 9.62 9.47
C LEU A 104 -2.94 10.56 9.68
N GLN A 105 -1.75 10.23 9.18
CA GLN A 105 -0.57 11.10 9.25
C GLN A 105 -0.48 12.01 8.00
N ASP A 106 0.35 13.03 8.09
CA ASP A 106 0.75 13.78 6.91
C ASP A 106 1.83 13.04 6.14
N PHE A 107 1.64 12.84 4.84
CA PHE A 107 2.62 12.20 3.96
C PHE A 107 2.49 12.72 2.52
N ASP A 108 3.59 12.63 1.77
CA ASP A 108 3.62 12.86 0.32
C ASP A 108 3.59 11.53 -0.42
N LEU A 109 4.30 10.51 0.12
CA LEU A 109 4.34 9.14 -0.37
C LEU A 109 4.08 8.16 0.78
N LEU A 110 3.13 7.25 0.59
CA LEU A 110 2.94 6.09 1.46
C LEU A 110 3.32 4.80 0.70
N ILE A 111 4.37 4.14 1.19
CA ILE A 111 4.77 2.83 0.69
C ILE A 111 4.02 1.77 1.49
N MET A 112 3.27 0.92 0.78
CA MET A 112 2.42 -0.13 1.31
C MET A 112 3.00 -1.50 0.94
N ASP A 113 3.89 -2.04 1.79
CA ASP A 113 4.57 -3.31 1.56
C ASP A 113 3.75 -4.47 2.13
N GLU A 114 2.94 -5.10 1.27
CA GLU A 114 1.99 -6.16 1.64
C GLU A 114 1.05 -5.77 2.78
N SER A 115 0.78 -4.49 2.97
CA SER A 115 0.02 -3.95 4.10
C SER A 115 -1.45 -4.39 4.14
N LEU A 116 -1.98 -4.92 3.05
CA LEU A 116 -3.32 -5.50 2.96
C LEU A 116 -3.29 -7.04 2.85
N ALA A 117 -2.16 -7.68 3.11
CA ALA A 117 -2.11 -9.14 3.29
C ALA A 117 -3.07 -9.55 4.41
N ASN A 118 -3.63 -10.76 4.31
CA ASN A 118 -4.62 -11.29 5.27
C ASN A 118 -5.96 -10.52 5.33
N VAL A 119 -6.22 -9.61 4.41
CA VAL A 119 -7.54 -8.99 4.19
C VAL A 119 -8.21 -9.70 3.01
N ASP A 120 -9.49 -10.02 3.13
CA ASP A 120 -10.25 -10.63 2.03
C ASP A 120 -10.35 -9.70 0.82
N GLU A 121 -10.51 -10.28 -0.37
CA GLU A 121 -10.43 -9.53 -1.63
C GLU A 121 -11.49 -8.42 -1.75
N ILE A 122 -12.71 -8.68 -1.30
CA ILE A 122 -13.81 -7.70 -1.38
C ILE A 122 -13.52 -6.49 -0.48
N THR A 123 -13.08 -6.75 0.74
CA THR A 123 -12.70 -5.69 1.69
C THR A 123 -11.47 -4.93 1.19
N LYS A 124 -10.48 -5.63 0.65
CA LYS A 124 -9.26 -5.03 0.09
C LYS A 124 -9.59 -4.08 -1.07
N GLU A 125 -10.44 -4.50 -1.99
CA GLU A 125 -10.89 -3.67 -3.10
C GLU A 125 -11.54 -2.37 -2.62
N LYS A 126 -12.49 -2.48 -1.69
CA LYS A 126 -13.16 -1.30 -1.09
C LYS A 126 -12.17 -0.35 -0.44
N ILE A 127 -11.19 -0.89 0.30
CA ILE A 127 -10.15 -0.09 0.95
C ILE A 127 -9.30 0.66 -0.08
N ILE A 128 -8.82 -0.02 -1.14
CA ILE A 128 -7.99 0.61 -2.17
C ILE A 128 -8.77 1.71 -2.91
N GLN A 129 -10.03 1.46 -3.26
CA GLN A 129 -10.89 2.47 -3.89
C GLN A 129 -11.09 3.67 -2.98
N LYS A 130 -11.36 3.42 -1.70
CA LYS A 130 -11.53 4.49 -0.71
C LYS A 130 -10.26 5.32 -0.50
N ILE A 131 -9.10 4.69 -0.50
CA ILE A 131 -7.82 5.40 -0.46
C ILE A 131 -7.67 6.34 -1.68
N LYS A 132 -7.97 5.85 -2.88
CA LYS A 132 -7.89 6.66 -4.10
C LYS A 132 -8.85 7.85 -4.08
N GLU A 133 -10.07 7.64 -3.59
CA GLU A 133 -11.08 8.68 -3.43
C GLU A 133 -10.66 9.76 -2.43
N MET A 134 -10.22 9.36 -1.24
CA MET A 134 -9.91 10.28 -0.15
C MET A 134 -8.58 11.00 -0.31
N PHE A 135 -7.63 10.41 -1.05
CA PHE A 135 -6.25 10.93 -1.17
C PHE A 135 -5.81 11.14 -2.64
N PRO A 136 -6.58 11.87 -3.48
CA PRO A 136 -6.31 11.99 -4.92
C PRO A 136 -4.98 12.70 -5.23
N ASN A 137 -4.47 13.50 -4.29
CA ASN A 137 -3.23 14.29 -4.44
C ASN A 137 -2.03 13.68 -3.70
N ARG A 138 -2.14 12.44 -3.22
CA ARG A 138 -1.06 11.73 -2.52
C ARG A 138 -0.51 10.61 -3.38
N CYS A 139 0.77 10.34 -3.23
CA CYS A 139 1.41 9.24 -3.92
C CYS A 139 1.38 7.96 -3.08
N PHE A 140 1.09 6.83 -3.73
CA PHE A 140 1.11 5.51 -3.13
C PHE A 140 1.99 4.58 -3.94
N LEU A 141 2.89 3.87 -3.27
CA LEU A 141 3.67 2.77 -3.85
C LEU A 141 3.20 1.45 -3.22
N TYR A 142 2.43 0.70 -3.97
CA TYR A 142 1.84 -0.56 -3.55
C TYR A 142 2.73 -1.73 -3.92
N ILE A 143 3.17 -2.50 -2.94
CA ILE A 143 3.93 -3.73 -3.13
C ILE A 143 3.02 -4.89 -2.79
N SER A 144 2.70 -5.70 -3.79
CA SER A 144 1.91 -6.93 -3.67
C SER A 144 2.49 -7.99 -4.57
N HIS A 145 2.35 -9.25 -4.17
CA HIS A 145 2.66 -10.40 -5.02
C HIS A 145 1.44 -10.87 -5.84
N ASN A 146 0.28 -10.23 -5.66
CA ASN A 146 -0.93 -10.55 -6.40
C ASN A 146 -0.98 -9.73 -7.71
N VAL A 147 -0.79 -10.41 -8.84
CA VAL A 147 -0.79 -9.78 -10.17
C VAL A 147 -2.13 -9.12 -10.50
N VAL A 148 -3.26 -9.69 -10.03
CA VAL A 148 -4.59 -9.13 -10.27
C VAL A 148 -4.72 -7.76 -9.62
N GLU A 149 -4.30 -7.64 -8.35
CA GLU A 149 -4.37 -6.40 -7.61
C GLU A 149 -3.57 -5.28 -8.28
N VAL A 150 -2.30 -5.57 -8.64
CA VAL A 150 -1.45 -4.54 -9.25
C VAL A 150 -1.90 -4.16 -10.65
N ALA A 151 -2.36 -5.14 -11.46
CA ALA A 151 -2.91 -4.89 -12.80
C ALA A 151 -4.18 -4.04 -12.74
N LYS A 152 -5.08 -4.34 -11.79
CA LYS A 152 -6.38 -3.68 -11.65
C LYS A 152 -6.26 -2.28 -11.08
N PHE A 153 -5.52 -2.10 -9.98
CA PHE A 153 -5.58 -0.89 -9.17
C PHE A 153 -4.46 0.11 -9.41
N CYS A 154 -3.34 -0.28 -10.02
CA CYS A 154 -2.20 0.60 -10.19
C CYS A 154 -2.15 1.23 -11.58
N LYS A 155 -1.67 2.48 -11.65
CA LYS A 155 -1.51 3.20 -12.91
C LYS A 155 -0.22 2.78 -13.63
N HIS A 156 0.91 2.80 -12.92
CA HIS A 156 2.19 2.33 -13.44
C HIS A 156 2.72 1.25 -12.52
N ILE A 157 3.27 0.20 -13.10
CA ILE A 157 3.78 -0.97 -12.41
C ILE A 157 5.25 -1.11 -12.76
N LEU A 158 6.13 -0.81 -11.81
CA LEU A 158 7.56 -1.07 -11.93
C LEU A 158 7.80 -2.54 -11.58
N ILE A 159 8.28 -3.31 -12.55
CA ILE A 159 8.60 -4.72 -12.39
C ILE A 159 10.09 -4.87 -12.20
N LEU A 160 10.50 -5.32 -11.01
CA LEU A 160 11.86 -5.75 -10.76
C LEU A 160 12.03 -7.17 -11.27
N ARG A 161 13.06 -7.39 -12.08
CA ARG A 161 13.37 -8.67 -12.73
C ARG A 161 14.56 -9.33 -12.06
N SER A 162 14.73 -10.63 -12.26
CA SER A 162 15.89 -11.36 -11.76
C SER A 162 17.20 -10.79 -12.32
N GLN A 163 18.31 -10.97 -11.59
CA GLN A 163 19.64 -10.44 -11.95
C GLN A 163 20.15 -10.89 -13.34
N HIS A 164 19.58 -11.97 -13.90
CA HIS A 164 19.97 -12.51 -15.20
C HIS A 164 19.19 -11.91 -16.37
N LYS A 165 18.19 -11.05 -16.09
CA LYS A 165 17.38 -10.40 -17.13
C LYS A 165 17.88 -8.97 -17.38
N ASP A 166 17.95 -8.57 -18.65
CA ASP A 166 18.26 -7.22 -19.08
C ASP A 166 17.11 -6.65 -19.91
N PRO A 167 16.59 -5.46 -19.60
CA PRO A 167 16.89 -4.63 -18.41
C PRO A 167 16.41 -5.28 -17.10
N GLN A 168 17.00 -4.93 -15.96
CA GLN A 168 16.62 -5.45 -14.65
C GLN A 168 15.29 -4.89 -14.12
N ALA A 169 14.80 -3.83 -14.73
CA ALA A 169 13.50 -3.25 -14.39
C ALA A 169 12.76 -2.80 -15.65
N VAL A 170 11.46 -3.01 -15.67
CA VAL A 170 10.57 -2.54 -16.74
C VAL A 170 9.31 -1.94 -16.14
N THR A 171 8.70 -0.99 -16.86
CA THR A 171 7.44 -0.38 -16.43
C THR A 171 6.32 -0.78 -17.37
N ILE A 172 5.20 -1.21 -16.80
CA ILE A 172 3.97 -1.54 -17.51
C ILE A 172 2.85 -0.60 -17.01
N GLU A 173 1.95 -0.24 -17.91
CA GLU A 173 0.74 0.49 -17.53
C GLU A 173 -0.33 -0.48 -17.00
N GLY A 174 -0.84 -0.18 -15.82
CA GLY A 174 -1.98 -0.88 -15.23
C GLY A 174 -3.30 -0.23 -15.61
N ARG A 175 -4.40 -0.76 -15.07
CA ARG A 175 -5.76 -0.31 -15.43
C ARG A 175 -6.24 0.88 -14.61
N ASP A 176 -5.57 1.18 -13.50
CA ASP A 176 -5.91 2.29 -12.58
C ASP A 176 -7.41 2.35 -12.24
N TYR A 177 -7.99 1.18 -11.98
CA TYR A 177 -9.42 1.05 -11.75
C TYR A 177 -9.91 1.99 -10.64
N GLN A 178 -10.99 2.71 -10.96
CA GLN A 178 -11.74 3.55 -10.04
C GLN A 178 -13.21 3.16 -10.11
N ASP A 179 -13.95 3.37 -9.03
CA ASP A 179 -15.37 3.02 -8.97
C ASP A 179 -16.17 3.76 -10.04
N GLY A 180 -17.10 3.06 -10.70
CA GLY A 180 -17.92 3.62 -11.79
C GLY A 180 -17.39 3.37 -13.21
N TYR A 181 -16.18 2.83 -13.40
CA TYR A 181 -15.71 2.39 -14.71
C TYR A 181 -15.95 0.89 -14.91
N SER A 182 -16.56 0.50 -16.02
CA SER A 182 -16.75 -0.92 -16.34
C SER A 182 -15.37 -1.58 -16.50
N SER A 183 -15.12 -2.66 -15.74
CA SER A 183 -13.90 -3.44 -15.92
C SER A 183 -14.00 -4.18 -17.26
N ASP A 184 -13.20 -3.79 -18.24
CA ASP A 184 -12.92 -4.61 -19.41
C ASP A 184 -12.07 -5.79 -18.96
N ASN A 185 -12.71 -6.94 -18.69
CA ASN A 185 -12.05 -8.14 -18.22
C ASN A 185 -10.93 -8.60 -19.19
N LYS A 186 -11.16 -8.46 -20.51
CA LYS A 186 -10.19 -8.84 -21.52
C LYS A 186 -8.91 -7.97 -21.45
N ALA A 187 -9.10 -6.66 -21.24
CA ALA A 187 -7.98 -5.74 -21.08
C ALA A 187 -7.24 -5.97 -19.75
N LEU A 188 -7.92 -6.36 -18.67
CA LEU A 188 -7.29 -6.75 -17.42
C LEU A 188 -6.45 -8.02 -17.58
N GLU A 189 -7.02 -9.05 -18.21
CA GLU A 189 -6.30 -10.31 -18.50
C GLU A 189 -5.04 -10.07 -19.33
N GLN A 190 -5.12 -9.20 -20.34
CA GLN A 190 -3.96 -8.83 -21.16
C GLN A 190 -2.87 -8.16 -20.32
N THR A 191 -3.24 -7.18 -19.48
CA THR A 191 -2.29 -6.51 -18.56
C THR A 191 -1.65 -7.52 -17.60
N MET A 192 -2.41 -8.46 -17.05
CA MET A 192 -1.87 -9.52 -16.19
C MET A 192 -0.84 -10.39 -16.91
N LEU A 193 -1.13 -10.78 -18.16
CA LEU A 193 -0.19 -11.55 -18.98
C LEU A 193 1.09 -10.76 -19.28
N GLU A 194 0.98 -9.47 -19.58
CA GLU A 194 2.14 -8.59 -19.78
C GLU A 194 3.02 -8.52 -18.53
N ILE A 195 2.41 -8.37 -17.32
CA ILE A 195 3.13 -8.35 -16.06
C ILE A 195 3.87 -9.66 -15.80
N VAL A 196 3.18 -10.81 -15.99
CA VAL A 196 3.76 -12.14 -15.75
C VAL A 196 4.92 -12.42 -16.71
N ASN A 197 4.77 -12.07 -18.00
CA ASN A 197 5.82 -12.26 -19.01
C ASN A 197 7.02 -11.33 -18.78
N ALA A 198 6.81 -10.17 -18.22
CA ALA A 198 7.86 -9.21 -17.93
C ALA A 198 8.64 -9.57 -16.65
N ALA A 199 8.04 -10.17 -15.64
CA ALA A 199 8.67 -10.56 -14.38
C ALA A 199 9.61 -11.75 -14.55
#